data_560448658636217b69eda6b079312833
#
_entry.id   560448658636217b69eda6b079312833
#
_cell.length_a   1.000
_cell.length_b   1.000
_cell.length_c   1.000
_cell.angle_alpha   90.00
_cell.angle_beta   90.00
_cell.angle_gamma   90.00
#
_symmetry.space_group_name_H-M   'P 1'
#
loop_
_entity.id
_entity.type
_entity.pdbx_description
1 polymer ?
#
loop_
_entity_poly.entity_id
_entity_poly.type
_entity_poly.pdbx_seq_one_letter_code
_entity_poly.pdbx_strand_id
1 'polypeptide(L)'
;MVKWVAEVKNYKSWSWAVKVKCIRLDTGEVLIGWVKKLWNGDYRIEDAHICISEVKDGNMETNMAPWIPFAKEYHFTIKKGLIQTVFEAKPQLETNFKIATGNNSIRGQV
;
A
#
# COMPACT_ATOMS: atom_id res chain seq x y z
N MET A 1 -15.63 -10.76 -6.31
CA MET A 1 -16.03 -10.16 -6.08
C MET A 1 -16.50 -9.82 -6.07
N VAL A 2 -15.93 -9.75 -6.08
CA VAL A 2 -16.29 -9.05 -5.84
C VAL A 2 -16.44 -8.69 -5.55
N LYS A 3 -16.49 -8.85 -5.28
CA LYS A 3 -16.52 -8.26 -4.96
C LYS A 3 -16.33 -7.71 -5.06
N TRP A 4 -16.04 -7.64 -5.03
CA TRP A 4 -15.73 -6.81 -5.04
C TRP A 4 -16.14 -6.23 -5.54
N VAL A 5 -16.27 -6.18 -5.87
CA VAL A 5 -16.54 -5.44 -6.13
C VAL A 5 -17.22 -5.14 -5.73
N ALA A 6 -17.65 -5.41 -5.24
CA ALA A 6 -18.21 -4.89 -4.73
C ALA A 6 -18.01 -4.48 -3.85
N GLU A 7 -17.57 -4.81 -3.33
CA GLU A 7 -17.07 -4.18 -2.65
C GLU A 7 -16.68 -3.36 -3.18
N VAL A 8 -16.98 -3.51 -3.90
CA VAL A 8 -16.50 -2.63 -4.62
C VAL A 8 -17.35 -1.50 -4.91
N LYS A 9 -18.59 -1.49 -4.69
CA LYS A 9 -19.34 -0.40 -4.88
C LYS A 9 -19.13 0.57 -3.92
N ASN A 10 -19.12 0.24 -2.74
CA ASN A 10 -18.70 1.14 -1.76
C ASN A 10 -17.31 1.53 -1.97
N TYR A 11 -16.56 0.64 -2.47
CA TYR A 11 -15.22 0.89 -2.81
C TYR A 11 -15.11 2.00 -3.81
N LYS A 12 -16.02 2.08 -4.74
CA LYS A 12 -16.00 3.13 -5.67
C LYS A 12 -16.29 4.46 -5.07
N SER A 13 -17.12 4.50 -4.08
CA SER A 13 -17.53 5.75 -3.51
C SER A 13 -16.39 6.48 -2.82
N TRP A 14 -15.33 5.76 -2.42
CA TRP A 14 -14.20 6.42 -1.79
C TRP A 14 -12.90 6.19 -2.54
N SER A 15 -12.97 5.59 -3.71
CA SER A 15 -11.76 5.29 -4.47
C SER A 15 -11.00 6.55 -4.86
N TRP A 16 -11.67 7.67 -5.03
CA TRP A 16 -10.99 8.90 -5.38
C TRP A 16 -10.12 9.44 -4.24
N ALA A 17 -10.39 9.00 -3.02
CA ALA A 17 -9.62 9.44 -1.87
C ALA A 17 -8.52 8.43 -1.49
N VAL A 18 -8.46 7.31 -2.19
CA VAL A 18 -7.50 6.25 -1.89
C VAL A 18 -6.47 6.22 -3.00
N LYS A 19 -5.21 6.35 -2.62
CA LYS A 19 -4.14 6.39 -3.59
C LYS A 19 -3.02 5.48 -3.15
N VAL A 20 -2.18 5.09 -4.09
CA VAL A 20 -0.97 4.37 -3.76
C VAL A 20 0.01 5.36 -3.16
N LYS A 21 0.41 5.13 -1.93
CA LYS A 21 1.36 5.98 -1.24
C LYS A 21 2.28 5.13 -0.39
N CYS A 22 3.36 5.75 0.04
CA CYS A 22 4.31 5.11 0.94
C CYS A 22 4.16 5.71 2.32
N ILE A 23 4.37 4.87 3.34
CA ILE A 23 4.36 5.30 4.73
C ILE A 23 5.67 4.85 5.36
N ARG A 24 6.43 5.79 5.89
CA ARG A 24 7.63 5.44 6.64
C ARG A 24 7.27 5.40 8.11
N LEU A 25 7.56 4.28 8.75
CA LEU A 25 7.29 4.10 10.17
C LEU A 25 8.48 4.53 11.00
N ASP A 26 8.24 4.76 12.29
CA ASP A 26 9.31 5.13 13.21
C ASP A 26 10.41 4.08 13.28
N THR A 27 10.09 2.85 12.98
CA THR A 27 11.07 1.76 12.95
C THR A 27 12.01 1.84 11.78
N GLY A 28 11.70 2.71 10.80
CA GLY A 28 12.48 2.80 9.58
C GLY A 28 11.92 1.99 8.43
N GLU A 29 10.92 1.15 8.71
CA GLU A 29 10.28 0.39 7.63
C GLU A 29 9.52 1.34 6.73
N VAL A 30 9.56 1.07 5.43
CA VAL A 30 8.78 1.83 4.45
C VAL A 30 7.77 0.90 3.84
N LEU A 31 6.51 1.26 3.96
CA LEU A 31 5.41 0.47 3.42
C LEU A 31 4.85 1.16 2.19
N ILE A 32 4.31 0.38 1.27
CA ILE A 32 3.59 0.88 0.13
C ILE A 32 2.25 0.17 0.06
N GLY A 33 1.22 0.87 -0.33
CA GLY A 33 -0.12 0.28 -0.43
C GLY A 33 -1.13 1.31 -0.85
N TRP A 34 -2.39 0.90 -0.86
CA TRP A 34 -3.50 1.82 -1.09
C TRP A 34 -3.81 2.46 0.25
N VAL A 35 -3.61 3.76 0.35
CA VAL A 35 -3.60 4.47 1.62
C VAL A 35 -4.73 5.46 1.71
N LYS A 36 -5.40 5.46 2.85
CA LYS A 36 -6.46 6.43 3.13
C LYS A 36 -6.24 6.97 4.53
N LYS A 37 -6.30 8.29 4.67
CA LYS A 37 -6.20 8.93 5.98
C LYS A 37 -7.56 8.87 6.65
N LEU A 38 -7.57 8.44 7.90
CA LEU A 38 -8.79 8.35 8.68
C LEU A 38 -9.03 9.66 9.42
N TRP A 39 -10.28 9.83 9.89
CA TRP A 39 -10.68 11.09 10.50
C TRP A 39 -9.87 11.42 11.77
N ASN A 40 -9.36 10.41 12.46
CA ASN A 40 -8.60 10.64 13.68
C ASN A 40 -7.10 10.79 13.44
N GLY A 41 -6.67 10.80 12.18
CA GLY A 41 -5.26 10.95 11.83
C GLY A 41 -4.51 9.66 11.61
N ASP A 42 -5.09 8.53 11.98
CA ASP A 42 -4.50 7.25 11.64
C ASP A 42 -4.64 7.01 10.15
N TYR A 43 -3.96 5.99 9.63
CA TYR A 43 -4.04 5.66 8.21
C TYR A 43 -4.45 4.21 8.04
N ARG A 44 -5.30 3.98 7.05
CA ARG A 44 -5.61 2.63 6.64
C ARG A 44 -4.78 2.33 5.38
N ILE A 45 -4.15 1.17 5.37
CA ILE A 45 -3.36 0.75 4.23
C ILE A 45 -3.85 -0.62 3.78
N GLU A 46 -4.08 -0.78 2.47
CA GLU A 46 -4.50 -2.05 1.91
C GLU A 46 -3.43 -2.56 0.96
N ASP A 47 -3.30 -3.89 0.90
CA ASP A 47 -2.25 -4.56 0.14
C ASP A 47 -0.87 -4.11 0.61
N ALA A 48 -0.71 -3.99 1.92
CA ALA A 48 0.52 -3.45 2.50
C ALA A 48 1.72 -4.31 2.16
N HIS A 49 2.71 -3.68 1.55
CA HIS A 49 3.97 -4.32 1.21
C HIS A 49 5.10 -3.50 1.80
N ILE A 50 6.16 -4.17 2.18
CA ILE A 50 7.35 -3.49 2.67
C ILE A 50 8.30 -3.30 1.49
N CYS A 51 8.90 -2.12 1.42
CA CYS A 51 9.86 -1.80 0.38
C CYS A 51 11.26 -2.05 0.94
N ILE A 52 12.03 -2.83 0.22
CA ILE A 52 13.38 -3.20 0.62
C ILE A 52 14.34 -2.74 -0.47
N SER A 53 15.28 -1.90 -0.10
CA SER A 53 16.27 -1.41 -1.05
C SER A 53 17.58 -2.13 -0.84
N GLU A 54 18.20 -2.52 -1.94
CA GLU A 54 19.47 -3.23 -1.92
C GLU A 54 20.38 -2.63 -2.98
N VAL A 55 21.68 -2.72 -2.71
CA VAL A 55 22.68 -2.34 -3.71
C VAL A 55 23.15 -3.62 -4.37
N LYS A 56 23.01 -3.70 -5.69
CA LYS A 56 23.39 -4.87 -6.43
C LYS A 56 24.23 -4.41 -7.61
N ASP A 57 25.46 -4.89 -7.69
CA ASP A 57 26.38 -4.54 -8.78
C ASP A 57 26.48 -3.02 -8.94
N GLY A 58 26.52 -2.31 -7.82
CA GLY A 58 26.64 -0.86 -7.85
C GLY A 58 25.36 -0.13 -8.10
N ASN A 59 24.25 -0.83 -8.30
CA ASN A 59 22.96 -0.22 -8.58
C ASN A 59 22.01 -0.44 -7.41
N MET A 60 21.17 0.56 -7.17
CA MET A 60 20.16 0.47 -6.14
C MET A 60 18.91 -0.19 -6.72
N GLU A 61 18.46 -1.26 -6.08
CA GLU A 61 17.23 -1.94 -6.47
C GLU A 61 16.24 -1.90 -5.31
N THR A 62 14.97 -1.72 -5.63
CA THR A 62 13.92 -1.74 -4.63
C THR A 62 13.00 -2.91 -4.91
N ASN A 63 12.84 -3.76 -3.91
CA ASN A 63 11.96 -4.90 -3.98
C ASN A 63 10.82 -4.73 -2.98
N MET A 64 9.75 -5.47 -3.19
CA MET A 64 8.59 -5.41 -2.32
C MET A 64 8.19 -6.80 -1.90
N ALA A 65 7.68 -6.92 -0.69
CA ALA A 65 7.14 -8.18 -0.18
C ALA A 65 5.95 -7.84 0.72
N PRO A 66 5.01 -8.77 0.89
CA PRO A 66 3.91 -8.53 1.82
C PRO A 66 4.48 -8.16 3.18
N TRP A 67 3.90 -7.11 3.79
CA TRP A 67 4.45 -6.58 5.03
C TRP A 67 4.40 -7.60 6.16
N ILE A 68 3.23 -8.20 6.36
CA ILE A 68 3.07 -9.21 7.40
C ILE A 68 2.51 -10.46 6.72
N PRO A 69 3.39 -11.34 6.24
CA PRO A 69 2.92 -12.48 5.44
C PRO A 69 2.09 -13.49 6.23
N PHE A 70 2.11 -13.39 7.55
CA PHE A 70 1.32 -14.29 8.39
C PHE A 70 -0.12 -13.81 8.55
N ALA A 71 -0.43 -12.60 8.14
CA ALA A 71 -1.75 -12.03 8.34
C ALA A 71 -2.73 -12.71 7.40
N LYS A 72 -3.93 -12.91 7.89
CA LYS A 72 -4.99 -13.49 7.09
C LYS A 72 -5.39 -12.52 5.97
N GLU A 73 -5.35 -11.23 6.26
CA GLU A 73 -5.69 -10.20 5.29
C GLU A 73 -4.56 -9.18 5.25
N TYR A 74 -4.46 -8.46 4.14
CA TYR A 74 -3.35 -7.55 3.93
C TYR A 74 -3.75 -6.09 4.05
N HIS A 75 -4.69 -5.78 4.94
CA HIS A 75 -5.02 -4.39 5.22
C HIS A 75 -4.87 -4.15 6.72
N PHE A 76 -4.40 -2.96 7.04
CA PHE A 76 -4.04 -2.65 8.41
C PHE A 76 -4.37 -1.19 8.70
N THR A 77 -4.60 -0.89 9.97
CA THR A 77 -4.71 0.49 10.43
C THR A 77 -3.41 0.83 11.13
N ILE A 78 -2.73 1.87 10.65
CA ILE A 78 -1.45 2.31 11.21
C ILE A 78 -1.74 3.51 12.08
N LYS A 79 -1.38 3.41 13.35
CA LYS A 79 -1.58 4.51 14.29
C LYS A 79 -0.69 5.68 13.93
N LYS A 80 -1.26 6.89 13.97
CA LYS A 80 -0.52 8.07 13.58
C LYS A 80 0.78 8.25 14.36
N GLY A 81 0.81 7.80 15.61
CA GLY A 81 2.02 7.92 16.42
C GLY A 81 3.18 7.07 15.95
N LEU A 82 2.94 6.10 15.08
CA LEU A 82 3.98 5.24 14.54
C LEU A 82 4.48 5.72 13.18
N ILE A 83 3.87 6.76 12.65
CA ILE A 83 4.16 7.23 11.29
C ILE A 83 5.12 8.39 11.33
N GLN A 84 6.25 8.23 10.64
CA GLN A 84 7.21 9.31 10.50
C GLN A 84 6.82 10.25 9.37
N THR A 85 6.44 9.69 8.22
CA THR A 85 6.03 10.48 7.08
C THR A 85 5.21 9.64 6.10
N VAL A 86 4.38 10.33 5.32
CA VAL A 86 3.60 9.71 4.25
C VAL A 86 3.97 10.46 2.98
N PHE A 87 4.27 9.74 1.92
CA PHE A 87 4.71 10.38 0.69
C PHE A 87 4.26 9.58 -0.52
N GLU A 88 4.31 10.22 -1.68
CA GLU A 88 3.90 9.56 -2.91
C GLU A 88 5.07 8.77 -3.47
N ALA A 89 4.77 7.59 -3.98
CA ALA A 89 5.80 6.74 -4.57
C ALA A 89 6.21 7.30 -5.92
N LYS A 90 7.47 7.03 -6.30
CA LYS A 90 7.88 7.31 -7.67
C LYS A 90 7.02 6.50 -8.62
N PRO A 91 6.73 7.02 -9.82
CA PRO A 91 5.84 6.32 -10.75
C PRO A 91 6.25 4.88 -11.04
N GLN A 92 7.54 4.62 -11.14
CA GLN A 92 8.00 3.26 -11.40
C GLN A 92 7.65 2.33 -10.25
N LEU A 93 7.81 2.80 -9.03
CA LEU A 93 7.51 1.99 -7.85
C LEU A 93 6.01 1.74 -7.76
N GLU A 94 5.23 2.76 -8.04
CA GLU A 94 3.77 2.61 -8.03
C GLU A 94 3.33 1.59 -9.07
N THR A 95 3.89 1.65 -10.27
CA THR A 95 3.57 0.71 -11.33
C THR A 95 3.93 -0.71 -10.91
N ASN A 96 5.12 -0.87 -10.34
CA ASN A 96 5.56 -2.20 -9.90
C ASN A 96 4.66 -2.74 -8.81
N PHE A 97 4.22 -1.88 -7.91
CA PHE A 97 3.30 -2.30 -6.85
C PHE A 97 1.98 -2.80 -7.43
N LYS A 98 1.43 -2.05 -8.38
CA LYS A 98 0.16 -2.43 -8.98
C LYS A 98 0.26 -3.75 -9.73
N ILE A 99 1.37 -3.96 -10.41
CA ILE A 99 1.59 -5.21 -11.12
C ILE A 99 1.75 -6.36 -10.13
N ALA A 100 2.55 -6.15 -9.10
CA ALA A 100 2.84 -7.20 -8.13
C ALA A 100 1.60 -7.63 -7.36
N THR A 101 0.67 -6.72 -7.14
CA THR A 101 -0.54 -7.05 -6.40
C THR A 101 -1.67 -7.48 -7.33
N GLY A 102 -1.44 -7.47 -8.63
CA GLY A 102 -2.47 -7.86 -9.58
C GLY A 102 -3.61 -6.88 -9.64
N ASN A 103 -3.37 -5.69 -9.15
CA ASN A 103 -4.44 -4.76 -8.96
C ASN A 103 -4.80 -3.98 -10.17
N ASN A 104 -4.17 -4.27 -11.23
CA ASN A 104 -4.61 -3.73 -12.45
C ASN A 104 -5.96 -4.26 -12.79
N SER A 105 -6.34 -5.16 -12.07
CA SER A 105 -7.67 -5.58 -12.19
C SER A 105 -8.47 -4.80 -11.23
N ILE A 106 -8.49 -4.63 -10.67
CA ILE A 106 -9.12 -4.20 -9.75
C ILE A 106 -9.66 -4.50 -8.82
N ARG A 107 -9.19 -4.66 -8.58
CA ARG A 107 -9.74 -5.02 -7.53
C ARG A 107 -10.96 -4.56 -7.47
N GLY A 108 -11.20 -4.76 -8.17
CA GLY A 108 -12.01 -4.54 -8.11
C GLY A 108 -12.53 -4.78 -8.84
N GLN A 109 -12.24 -5.36 -9.22
CA GLN A 109 -12.38 -5.63 -9.78
C GLN A 109 -12.49 -6.33 -9.80
N VAL A 110 -12.53 -6.89 -9.79
CA VAL A 110 -12.45 -7.58 -9.63
C VAL A 110 -12.62 -7.90 -9.69
#